data_0007ebc742d94d26eb5eedc8f1b38319
#
_entry.id   0007ebc742d94d26eb5eedc8f1b38319
#
_cell.length_a   1.000
_cell.length_b   1.000
_cell.length_c   1.000
_cell.angle_alpha   90.00
_cell.angle_beta   90.00
_cell.angle_gamma   90.00
#
_symmetry.space_group_name_H-M   'P 1'
#
loop_
_entity.id
_entity.type
_entity.pdbx_description
1 polymer ?
#
loop_
_entity_poly.entity_id
_entity_poly.type
_entity_poly.pdbx_seq_one_letter_code
_entity_poly.pdbx_strand_id
1 'polypeptide(L)'
;MSTIADTTVLVTGANRGIGRALVEEALRRGAKRVYAGTRQPLTHPDERVTPLTLDVTDAAQIQAAVASVDSLDILINNAGLALYDDLSDRAALERHLAVNLFGTYGVTQAFLPLLTRSQGAIVNILSVTAWAALPVIPSYSISKAAAFSLSQSLRALLAGRGVSVHAVMTG
;
A
#
# COMPACT_ATOMS: atom_id res chain seq x y z
N MET A 1 19.22 -6.21 10.51
CA MET A 1 18.27 -5.15 10.11
C MET A 1 18.27 -5.10 8.60
N SER A 2 17.13 -5.37 7.97
CA SER A 2 17.02 -5.18 6.51
C SER A 2 17.16 -3.69 6.21
N THR A 3 18.15 -3.33 5.40
CA THR A 3 18.33 -1.96 4.95
C THR A 3 17.49 -1.72 3.70
N ILE A 4 17.06 -0.49 3.45
CA ILE A 4 16.39 -0.09 2.19
C ILE A 4 17.41 0.05 1.05
N ALA A 5 18.69 0.18 1.39
CA ALA A 5 19.75 0.28 0.39
C ALA A 5 19.72 -0.94 -0.56
N ASP A 6 19.89 -0.66 -1.84
CA ASP A 6 19.91 -1.63 -2.94
C ASP A 6 18.59 -2.41 -3.16
N THR A 7 17.48 -2.00 -2.50
CA THR A 7 16.17 -2.64 -2.67
C THR A 7 15.32 -1.97 -3.74
N THR A 8 14.38 -2.74 -4.27
CA THR A 8 13.28 -2.26 -5.14
C THR A 8 12.01 -2.09 -4.31
N VAL A 9 11.44 -0.90 -4.33
CA VAL A 9 10.28 -0.50 -3.51
C VAL A 9 9.11 -0.10 -4.41
N LEU A 10 7.91 -0.55 -4.10
CA LEU A 10 6.66 -0.03 -4.70
C LEU A 10 5.86 0.70 -3.63
N VAL A 11 5.45 1.93 -3.92
CA VAL A 11 4.57 2.75 -3.08
C VAL A 11 3.28 3.03 -3.83
N THR A 12 2.13 2.63 -3.30
CA THR A 12 0.82 3.01 -3.85
C THR A 12 0.37 4.35 -3.31
N GLY A 13 -0.34 5.16 -4.12
CA GLY A 13 -0.75 6.51 -3.74
C GLY A 13 0.43 7.47 -3.55
N ALA A 14 1.43 7.37 -4.43
CA ALA A 14 2.74 8.00 -4.30
C ALA A 14 2.80 9.49 -4.68
N ASN A 15 1.70 10.08 -5.18
CA ASN A 15 1.73 11.44 -5.78
C ASN A 15 1.66 12.59 -4.76
N ARG A 16 1.30 12.33 -3.50
CA ARG A 16 1.13 13.35 -2.45
C ARG A 16 1.28 12.78 -1.04
N GLY A 17 1.34 13.69 -0.06
CA GLY A 17 1.29 13.35 1.38
C GLY A 17 2.32 12.30 1.77
N ILE A 18 1.88 11.33 2.57
CA ILE A 18 2.72 10.25 3.10
C ILE A 18 3.35 9.44 1.96
N GLY A 19 2.58 9.09 0.92
CA GLY A 19 3.11 8.30 -0.20
C GLY A 19 4.28 8.96 -0.91
N ARG A 20 4.20 10.27 -1.18
CA ARG A 20 5.31 11.04 -1.75
C ARG A 20 6.51 11.06 -0.80
N ALA A 21 6.29 11.32 0.48
CA ALA A 21 7.36 11.34 1.48
C ALA A 21 8.07 9.97 1.58
N LEU A 22 7.33 8.86 1.43
CA LEU A 22 7.89 7.52 1.43
C LEU A 22 8.76 7.25 0.20
N VAL A 23 8.39 7.77 -0.98
CA VAL A 23 9.24 7.70 -2.18
C VAL A 23 10.56 8.42 -1.95
N GLU A 24 10.50 9.67 -1.49
CA GLU A 24 11.70 10.48 -1.19
C GLU A 24 12.59 9.82 -0.13
N GLU A 25 12.00 9.29 0.91
CA GLU A 25 12.74 8.61 1.98
C GLU A 25 13.38 7.31 1.51
N ALA A 26 12.71 6.53 0.64
CA ALA A 26 13.30 5.34 0.06
C ALA A 26 14.53 5.68 -0.79
N LEU A 27 14.45 6.74 -1.60
CA LEU A 27 15.58 7.25 -2.39
C LEU A 27 16.74 7.70 -1.50
N ARG A 28 16.44 8.46 -0.45
CA ARG A 28 17.42 8.96 0.52
C ARG A 28 18.15 7.82 1.23
N ARG A 29 17.45 6.70 1.49
CA ARG A 29 18.01 5.49 2.10
C ARG A 29 18.71 4.56 1.11
N GLY A 30 18.85 4.97 -0.14
CA GLY A 30 19.62 4.24 -1.14
C GLY A 30 18.84 3.11 -1.84
N ALA A 31 17.51 3.20 -1.92
CA ALA A 31 16.76 2.27 -2.75
C ALA A 31 17.30 2.26 -4.18
N LYS A 32 17.47 1.08 -4.74
CA LYS A 32 17.95 0.89 -6.13
C LYS A 32 16.91 1.38 -7.14
N ARG A 33 15.63 1.13 -6.86
CA ARG A 33 14.50 1.55 -7.68
C ARG A 33 13.26 1.76 -6.83
N VAL A 34 12.48 2.79 -7.18
CA VAL A 34 11.20 3.07 -6.53
C VAL A 34 10.12 3.16 -7.60
N TYR A 35 9.18 2.23 -7.56
CA TYR A 35 7.97 2.28 -8.37
C TYR A 35 6.93 3.17 -7.65
N ALA A 36 6.54 4.25 -8.28
CA ALA A 36 5.58 5.21 -7.75
C ALA A 36 4.20 4.98 -8.37
N GLY A 37 3.35 4.22 -7.69
CA GLY A 37 1.99 3.90 -8.14
C GLY A 37 1.03 5.06 -7.90
N THR A 38 0.44 5.60 -8.98
CA THR A 38 -0.48 6.74 -8.93
C THR A 38 -1.60 6.59 -9.94
N ARG A 39 -2.77 7.20 -9.66
CA ARG A 39 -3.90 7.23 -10.60
C ARG A 39 -3.71 8.22 -11.74
N GLN A 40 -2.92 9.25 -11.53
CA GLN A 40 -2.61 10.30 -12.50
C GLN A 40 -1.15 10.19 -12.95
N PRO A 41 -0.81 10.64 -14.16
CA PRO A 41 0.58 10.68 -14.60
C PRO A 41 1.46 11.40 -13.59
N LEU A 42 2.62 10.83 -13.32
CA LEU A 42 3.63 11.38 -12.43
C LEU A 42 4.95 11.51 -13.19
N THR A 43 5.64 12.62 -13.00
CA THR A 43 7.04 12.80 -13.41
C THR A 43 7.90 12.99 -12.16
N HIS A 44 9.10 12.44 -12.16
CA HIS A 44 10.03 12.57 -11.06
C HIS A 44 11.45 12.84 -11.60
N PRO A 45 12.23 13.76 -11.00
CA PRO A 45 13.56 14.11 -11.50
C PRO A 45 14.62 13.02 -11.26
N ASP A 46 14.43 12.15 -10.28
CA ASP A 46 15.35 11.06 -9.98
C ASP A 46 15.03 9.85 -10.87
N GLU A 47 16.00 9.43 -11.69
CA GLU A 47 15.87 8.32 -12.65
C GLU A 47 15.62 6.96 -11.99
N ARG A 48 15.84 6.83 -10.71
CA ARG A 48 15.49 5.61 -9.94
C ARG A 48 14.00 5.48 -9.72
N VAL A 49 13.21 6.54 -9.92
CA VAL A 49 11.75 6.50 -9.80
C VAL A 49 11.13 6.11 -11.13
N THR A 50 10.34 5.05 -11.12
CA THR A 50 9.52 4.61 -12.25
C THR A 50 8.06 4.83 -11.92
N PRO A 51 7.39 5.80 -12.55
CA PRO A 51 5.96 5.99 -12.38
C PRO A 51 5.17 4.79 -12.92
N LEU A 52 4.14 4.38 -12.18
CA LEU A 52 3.17 3.36 -12.62
C LEU A 52 1.75 3.95 -12.55
N THR A 53 0.98 3.79 -13.61
CA THR A 53 -0.47 4.06 -13.54
C THR A 53 -1.12 2.94 -12.74
N LEU A 54 -1.60 3.26 -11.54
CA LEU A 54 -2.11 2.27 -10.61
C LEU A 54 -3.26 2.85 -9.77
N ASP A 55 -4.48 2.54 -10.17
CA ASP A 55 -5.65 2.60 -9.30
C ASP A 55 -5.78 1.24 -8.60
N VAL A 56 -5.72 1.25 -7.28
CA VAL A 56 -5.79 0.01 -6.47
C VAL A 56 -7.15 -0.67 -6.52
N THR A 57 -8.17 -0.02 -7.09
CA THR A 57 -9.51 -0.56 -7.33
C THR A 57 -9.70 -1.12 -8.73
N ASP A 58 -8.71 -0.98 -9.61
CA ASP A 58 -8.75 -1.43 -11.00
C ASP A 58 -7.86 -2.66 -11.20
N ALA A 59 -8.49 -3.82 -11.36
CA ALA A 59 -7.78 -5.09 -11.53
C ALA A 59 -6.88 -5.10 -12.79
N ALA A 60 -7.28 -4.45 -13.89
CA ALA A 60 -6.49 -4.41 -15.10
C ALA A 60 -5.23 -3.56 -14.92
N GLN A 61 -5.32 -2.42 -14.23
CA GLN A 61 -4.16 -1.60 -13.91
C GLN A 61 -3.22 -2.30 -12.93
N ILE A 62 -3.75 -3.04 -11.95
CA ILE A 62 -2.92 -3.86 -11.04
C ILE A 62 -2.13 -4.90 -11.84
N GLN A 63 -2.77 -5.62 -12.77
CA GLN A 63 -2.08 -6.61 -13.59
C GLN A 63 -1.04 -5.99 -14.54
N ALA A 64 -1.34 -4.85 -15.15
CA ALA A 64 -0.40 -4.10 -15.97
C ALA A 64 0.82 -3.63 -15.15
N ALA A 65 0.59 -3.17 -13.91
CA ALA A 65 1.66 -2.79 -12.99
C ALA A 65 2.57 -3.98 -12.65
N VAL A 66 2.00 -5.16 -12.35
CA VAL A 66 2.78 -6.38 -12.09
C VAL A 66 3.64 -6.74 -13.29
N ALA A 67 3.08 -6.67 -14.52
CA ALA A 67 3.82 -6.98 -15.75
C ALA A 67 4.99 -6.00 -16.01
N SER A 68 4.95 -4.81 -15.42
CA SER A 68 5.97 -3.76 -15.58
C SER A 68 7.06 -3.79 -14.50
N VAL A 69 6.95 -4.70 -13.51
CA VAL A 69 7.86 -4.79 -12.36
C VAL A 69 8.64 -6.11 -12.42
N ASP A 70 9.93 -6.01 -12.65
CA ASP A 70 10.80 -7.21 -12.78
C ASP A 70 11.08 -7.89 -11.43
N SER A 71 11.28 -7.08 -10.39
CA SER A 71 11.56 -7.53 -9.03
C SER A 71 10.97 -6.57 -8.01
N LEU A 72 10.63 -7.08 -6.84
CA LEU A 72 10.08 -6.28 -5.75
C LEU A 72 10.55 -6.83 -4.40
N ASP A 73 11.17 -5.99 -3.59
CA ASP A 73 11.61 -6.31 -2.24
C ASP A 73 10.64 -5.76 -1.18
N ILE A 74 10.08 -4.58 -1.42
CA ILE A 74 9.19 -3.91 -0.46
C ILE A 74 7.95 -3.37 -1.17
N LEU A 75 6.78 -3.82 -0.73
CA LEU A 75 5.49 -3.26 -1.12
C LEU A 75 4.96 -2.37 0.01
N ILE A 76 4.70 -1.09 -0.28
CA ILE A 76 4.06 -0.15 0.64
C ILE A 76 2.66 0.16 0.15
N ASN A 77 1.66 -0.43 0.77
CA ASN A 77 0.24 -0.13 0.56
C ASN A 77 -0.11 1.14 1.34
N ASN A 78 0.02 2.28 0.65
CA ASN A 78 -0.27 3.60 1.20
C ASN A 78 -1.54 4.24 0.60
N ALA A 79 -1.96 3.85 -0.60
CA ALA A 79 -3.19 4.37 -1.19
C ALA A 79 -4.37 4.21 -0.22
N GLY A 80 -5.10 5.29 0.00
CA GLY A 80 -6.19 5.32 0.95
C GLY A 80 -7.20 6.43 0.66
N LEU A 81 -8.41 6.22 1.16
CA LEU A 81 -9.54 7.14 1.10
C LEU A 81 -10.01 7.42 2.53
N ALA A 82 -10.21 8.69 2.86
CA ALA A 82 -10.84 9.14 4.10
C ALA A 82 -11.84 10.25 3.77
N LEU A 83 -13.11 9.99 4.01
CA LEU A 83 -14.21 10.94 3.82
C LEU A 83 -15.00 11.02 5.12
N TYR A 84 -15.54 12.20 5.40
CA TYR A 84 -16.47 12.36 6.50
C TYR A 84 -17.80 11.67 6.17
N ASP A 85 -18.36 10.94 7.11
CA ASP A 85 -19.65 10.29 7.01
C ASP A 85 -20.24 10.04 8.41
N ASP A 86 -21.48 9.55 8.46
CA ASP A 86 -22.21 9.20 9.67
C ASP A 86 -22.86 7.81 9.62
N LEU A 87 -22.40 6.97 8.68
CA LEU A 87 -22.93 5.64 8.36
C LEU A 87 -24.37 5.63 7.78
N SER A 88 -24.96 6.76 7.47
CA SER A 88 -26.27 6.81 6.81
C SER A 88 -26.20 6.42 5.33
N ASP A 89 -25.04 6.54 4.69
CA ASP A 89 -24.81 6.20 3.29
C ASP A 89 -23.94 4.94 3.15
N ARG A 90 -24.58 3.84 2.77
CA ARG A 90 -23.89 2.57 2.46
C ARG A 90 -22.80 2.74 1.39
N ALA A 91 -22.99 3.61 0.41
CA ALA A 91 -22.02 3.83 -0.65
C ALA A 91 -20.72 4.47 -0.12
N ALA A 92 -20.79 5.27 0.94
CA ALA A 92 -19.60 5.80 1.61
C ALA A 92 -18.76 4.67 2.22
N LEU A 93 -19.40 3.74 2.93
CA LEU A 93 -18.72 2.55 3.48
C LEU A 93 -18.11 1.67 2.38
N GLU A 94 -18.87 1.39 1.32
CA GLU A 94 -18.38 0.58 0.19
C GLU A 94 -17.15 1.21 -0.49
N ARG A 95 -17.15 2.53 -0.69
CA ARG A 95 -15.98 3.24 -1.25
C ARG A 95 -14.75 3.13 -0.37
N HIS A 96 -14.90 3.27 0.95
CA HIS A 96 -13.77 3.11 1.88
C HIS A 96 -13.23 1.67 1.86
N LEU A 97 -14.11 0.67 1.87
CA LEU A 97 -13.71 -0.73 1.79
C LEU A 97 -13.03 -1.05 0.45
N ALA A 98 -13.56 -0.53 -0.66
CA ALA A 98 -12.99 -0.75 -1.99
C ALA A 98 -11.51 -0.31 -2.07
N VAL A 99 -11.19 0.87 -1.55
CA VAL A 99 -9.81 1.40 -1.58
C VAL A 99 -8.96 0.83 -0.45
N ASN A 100 -9.42 0.97 0.81
CA ASN A 100 -8.58 0.75 1.98
C ASN A 100 -8.41 -0.74 2.33
N LEU A 101 -9.38 -1.59 1.97
CA LEU A 101 -9.33 -3.03 2.21
C LEU A 101 -9.07 -3.81 0.92
N PHE A 102 -10.00 -3.75 -0.03
CA PHE A 102 -9.91 -4.58 -1.24
C PHE A 102 -8.78 -4.13 -2.16
N GLY A 103 -8.48 -2.84 -2.23
CA GLY A 103 -7.32 -2.33 -2.96
C GLY A 103 -6.00 -2.83 -2.35
N THR A 104 -5.84 -2.73 -1.03
CA THR A 104 -4.68 -3.29 -0.32
C THR A 104 -4.55 -4.80 -0.54
N TYR A 105 -5.66 -5.53 -0.44
CA TYR A 105 -5.69 -6.97 -0.70
C TYR A 105 -5.31 -7.30 -2.14
N GLY A 106 -5.94 -6.67 -3.12
CA GLY A 106 -5.73 -6.94 -4.56
C GLY A 106 -4.29 -6.69 -4.98
N VAL A 107 -3.73 -5.54 -4.60
CA VAL A 107 -2.32 -5.22 -4.88
C VAL A 107 -1.38 -6.22 -4.19
N THR A 108 -1.64 -6.54 -2.93
CA THR A 108 -0.83 -7.52 -2.19
C THR A 108 -0.82 -8.88 -2.87
N GLN A 109 -1.99 -9.41 -3.24
CA GLN A 109 -2.08 -10.72 -3.90
C GLN A 109 -1.36 -10.73 -5.26
N ALA A 110 -1.51 -9.67 -6.04
CA ALA A 110 -0.91 -9.57 -7.36
C ALA A 110 0.64 -9.54 -7.30
N PHE A 111 1.21 -8.82 -6.33
CA PHE A 111 2.67 -8.72 -6.16
C PHE A 111 3.29 -9.81 -5.27
N LEU A 112 2.47 -10.64 -4.63
CA LEU A 112 2.94 -11.68 -3.71
C LEU A 112 3.96 -12.65 -4.32
N PRO A 113 3.85 -13.08 -5.59
CA PRO A 113 4.88 -13.93 -6.20
C PRO A 113 6.27 -13.28 -6.24
N LEU A 114 6.35 -11.96 -6.53
CA LEU A 114 7.61 -11.22 -6.53
C LEU A 114 8.18 -11.11 -5.10
N LEU A 115 7.35 -10.76 -4.13
CA LEU A 115 7.73 -10.63 -2.72
C LEU A 115 8.17 -11.98 -2.11
N THR A 116 7.53 -13.08 -2.51
CA THR A 116 7.94 -14.41 -2.06
C THR A 116 9.32 -14.77 -2.62
N ARG A 117 9.58 -14.43 -3.86
CA ARG A 117 10.87 -14.69 -4.52
C ARG A 117 12.03 -13.93 -3.89
N SER A 118 11.78 -12.68 -3.48
CA SER A 118 12.77 -11.84 -2.81
C SER A 118 12.85 -12.07 -1.31
N GLN A 119 11.93 -12.84 -0.71
CA GLN A 119 11.71 -12.91 0.74
C GLN A 119 11.52 -11.52 1.37
N GLY A 120 10.72 -10.70 0.70
CA GLY A 120 10.58 -9.29 0.93
C GLY A 120 9.63 -8.91 2.06
N ALA A 121 9.13 -7.67 2.00
CA ALA A 121 8.27 -7.10 3.02
C ALA A 121 7.02 -6.43 2.45
N ILE A 122 5.93 -6.52 3.18
CA ILE A 122 4.68 -5.78 2.96
C ILE A 122 4.53 -4.78 4.11
N VAL A 123 4.31 -3.52 3.77
CA VAL A 123 4.05 -2.45 4.73
C VAL A 123 2.69 -1.85 4.43
N ASN A 124 1.74 -2.00 5.35
CA ASN A 124 0.40 -1.44 5.22
C ASN A 124 0.29 -0.17 6.08
N ILE A 125 0.04 0.97 5.43
CA ILE A 125 -0.18 2.25 6.12
C ILE A 125 -1.63 2.29 6.59
N LEU A 126 -1.79 2.15 7.88
CA LEU A 126 -3.07 2.12 8.57
C LEU A 126 -3.31 3.42 9.36
N SER A 127 -4.15 3.36 10.36
CA SER A 127 -4.45 4.49 11.24
C SER A 127 -4.74 3.98 12.65
N VAL A 128 -4.50 4.81 13.65
CA VAL A 128 -4.94 4.55 15.02
C VAL A 128 -6.45 4.37 15.13
N THR A 129 -7.21 4.87 14.14
CA THR A 129 -8.67 4.65 14.04
C THR A 129 -9.05 3.18 13.81
N ALA A 130 -8.09 2.33 13.44
CA ALA A 130 -8.30 0.87 13.41
C ALA A 130 -8.52 0.27 14.81
N TRP A 131 -8.04 0.94 15.86
CA TRP A 131 -8.19 0.52 17.26
C TRP A 131 -9.27 1.31 18.00
N ALA A 132 -9.40 2.61 17.69
CA ALA A 132 -10.35 3.50 18.32
C ALA A 132 -11.07 4.32 17.23
N ALA A 133 -12.28 3.89 16.88
CA ALA A 133 -13.06 4.53 15.84
C ALA A 133 -13.38 5.99 16.17
N LEU A 134 -13.23 6.87 15.17
CA LEU A 134 -13.60 8.27 15.26
C LEU A 134 -15.03 8.45 14.72
N PRO A 135 -15.96 9.05 15.51
CA PRO A 135 -17.35 9.20 15.11
C PRO A 135 -17.60 10.02 13.83
N VAL A 136 -16.65 10.88 13.47
CA VAL A 136 -16.76 11.74 12.27
C VAL A 136 -16.31 11.07 10.97
N ILE A 137 -15.66 9.92 11.07
CA ILE A 137 -15.16 9.12 9.93
C ILE A 137 -15.34 7.62 10.20
N PRO A 138 -16.55 7.15 10.54
CA PRO A 138 -16.75 5.78 10.97
C PRO A 138 -16.48 4.77 9.85
N SER A 139 -16.87 5.03 8.59
CA SER A 139 -16.57 4.14 7.47
C SER A 139 -15.06 3.98 7.22
N TYR A 140 -14.31 5.06 7.37
CA TYR A 140 -12.84 5.00 7.33
C TYR A 140 -12.31 4.10 8.44
N SER A 141 -12.77 4.31 9.68
CA SER A 141 -12.34 3.53 10.85
C SER A 141 -12.62 2.03 10.66
N ILE A 142 -13.81 1.68 10.16
CA ILE A 142 -14.17 0.29 9.83
C ILE A 142 -13.22 -0.28 8.78
N SER A 143 -12.94 0.47 7.71
CA SER A 143 -12.05 0.00 6.64
C SER A 143 -10.62 -0.22 7.12
N LYS A 144 -10.10 0.64 8.01
CA LYS A 144 -8.77 0.50 8.59
C LYS A 144 -8.69 -0.62 9.63
N ALA A 145 -9.75 -0.86 10.40
CA ALA A 145 -9.85 -2.03 11.28
C ALA A 145 -9.85 -3.34 10.48
N ALA A 146 -10.59 -3.40 9.38
CA ALA A 146 -10.58 -4.55 8.48
C ALA A 146 -9.20 -4.77 7.83
N ALA A 147 -8.53 -3.70 7.38
CA ALA A 147 -7.18 -3.77 6.82
C ALA A 147 -6.13 -4.17 7.88
N PHE A 148 -6.33 -3.81 9.15
CA PHE A 148 -5.50 -4.28 10.25
C PHE A 148 -5.64 -5.79 10.46
N SER A 149 -6.88 -6.29 10.51
CA SER A 149 -7.14 -7.74 10.58
C SER A 149 -6.54 -8.49 9.39
N LEU A 150 -6.66 -7.95 8.17
CA LEU A 150 -6.00 -8.47 6.97
C LEU A 150 -4.48 -8.55 7.17
N SER A 151 -3.86 -7.51 7.70
CA SER A 151 -2.40 -7.46 7.93
C SER A 151 -1.93 -8.53 8.92
N GLN A 152 -2.71 -8.76 9.99
CA GLN A 152 -2.42 -9.82 10.97
C GLN A 152 -2.54 -11.21 10.34
N SER A 153 -3.59 -11.44 9.55
CA SER A 153 -3.82 -12.70 8.83
C SER A 153 -2.71 -12.99 7.82
N LEU A 154 -2.33 -11.99 7.03
CA LEU A 154 -1.22 -12.10 6.08
C LEU A 154 0.11 -12.41 6.78
N ARG A 155 0.38 -11.78 7.93
CA ARG A 155 1.60 -12.05 8.73
C ARG A 155 1.69 -13.51 9.13
N ALA A 156 0.59 -14.08 9.62
CA ALA A 156 0.54 -15.50 10.01
C ALA A 156 0.69 -16.43 8.80
N LEU A 157 -0.02 -16.16 7.70
CA LEU A 157 -0.01 -17.01 6.50
C LEU A 157 1.32 -16.97 5.73
N LEU A 158 2.04 -15.84 5.78
CA LEU A 158 3.26 -15.63 5.01
C LEU A 158 4.56 -15.88 5.79
N ALA A 159 4.48 -16.11 7.09
CA ALA A 159 5.64 -16.36 7.94
C ALA A 159 6.53 -17.49 7.40
N GLY A 160 5.92 -18.63 6.98
CA GLY A 160 6.63 -19.76 6.39
C GLY A 160 7.16 -19.53 4.95
N ARG A 161 6.80 -18.40 4.33
CA ARG A 161 7.22 -18.03 2.96
C ARG A 161 8.31 -16.97 2.94
N GLY A 162 8.82 -16.57 4.10
CA GLY A 162 9.87 -15.58 4.24
C GLY A 162 9.43 -14.13 3.98
N VAL A 163 8.12 -13.87 3.79
CA VAL A 163 7.59 -12.52 3.59
C VAL A 163 7.15 -11.92 4.91
N SER A 164 7.75 -10.79 5.29
CA SER A 164 7.36 -10.05 6.49
C SER A 164 6.19 -9.09 6.22
N VAL A 165 5.30 -8.92 7.21
CA VAL A 165 4.13 -8.02 7.08
C VAL A 165 4.11 -7.04 8.26
N HIS A 166 4.10 -5.75 7.94
CA HIS A 166 4.13 -4.65 8.90
C HIS A 166 2.85 -3.82 8.77
N ALA A 167 2.23 -3.53 9.91
CA ALA A 167 1.11 -2.59 10.03
C ALA A 167 1.62 -1.32 10.70
N VAL A 168 1.57 -0.19 10.01
CA VAL A 168 2.03 1.12 10.50
C VAL A 168 0.81 1.96 10.85
N MET A 169 0.65 2.27 12.13
CA MET A 169 -0.44 3.09 12.63
C MET A 169 -0.04 4.56 12.59
N THR A 170 -0.68 5.32 11.71
CA THR A 170 -0.52 6.78 11.65
C THR A 170 -1.61 7.48 12.43
N GLY A 171 -1.30 8.63 13.00
CA GLY A 171 -2.25 9.51 13.72
C GLY A 171 -2.78 10.63 12.84
#